data_b6a0082807c1319618418b22713a9780
#
_entry.id   b6a0082807c1319618418b22713a9780
#
_cell.length_a   1.000
_cell.length_b   1.000
_cell.length_c   1.000
_cell.angle_alpha   90.00
_cell.angle_beta   90.00
_cell.angle_gamma   90.00
#
_symmetry.space_group_name_H-M   'P 1'
#
loop_
_entity.id
_entity.type
_entity.pdbx_description
1 polymer ?
#
loop_
_entity_poly.entity_id
_entity_poly.type
_entity_poly.pdbx_seq_one_letter_code
_entity_poly.pdbx_strand_id
1 'polypeptide(L)'
;MQGGDYPDVVHLATGREAALTEQFIKGNLIADITDVLSMTVPGESKKVSEKIAGGFTDTSLTNPYGDGKTYLAPMFYSPCGLFYNAGFLKEKGWDVPTTWDEMWELGDKAAAEGTYLFTYPTTGYFDAFFYALMYAAGGPDFFDKATHYEEGIWDTAEAQTCFDIVTKLASYTNPITPAQANDQDFTQNQQLVLDNKALFMPNGTWIVGEMGEAPRADGFEWGMTALPAVKAGGDQYSYTWFEQAWIPAGAEHLDAAKQFVAYLYSDEACKLFAESGAIQPVLGIADDLDGDNKMFYSIYDNGAKAAMGNFASFTAIPGVEVRTVFFDPVNSLVSGSTTEQQWIDGIKSASDQMRANIIE
;
A
#
# COMPACT_ATOMS: atom_id res chain seq x y z
N MET A 1 13.12 14.14 22.54
CA MET A 1 12.85 12.77 23.03
C MET A 1 14.05 12.13 23.74
N GLN A 2 15.27 12.22 23.26
CA GLN A 2 16.45 11.66 23.97
C GLN A 2 16.76 12.28 25.34
N GLY A 3 16.19 13.44 25.65
CA GLY A 3 16.34 14.15 26.93
C GLY A 3 15.23 13.91 27.96
N GLY A 4 14.27 13.04 27.68
CA GLY A 4 13.12 12.80 28.55
C GLY A 4 12.00 13.83 28.40
N ASP A 5 12.09 14.74 27.44
CA ASP A 5 11.03 15.68 27.08
C ASP A 5 10.24 15.08 25.90
N TYR A 6 9.03 14.61 26.17
CA TYR A 6 8.17 13.94 25.20
C TYR A 6 7.01 14.85 24.82
N PRO A 7 6.61 14.89 23.51
CA PRO A 7 5.32 15.43 23.14
C PRO A 7 4.20 14.53 23.69
N ASP A 8 3.03 15.10 23.91
CA ASP A 8 1.88 14.32 24.39
C ASP A 8 1.26 13.42 23.30
N VAL A 9 1.40 13.79 22.02
CA VAL A 9 0.99 12.97 20.87
C VAL A 9 2.02 13.06 19.76
N VAL A 10 2.27 11.93 19.12
CA VAL A 10 3.13 11.82 17.94
C VAL A 10 2.31 11.32 16.76
N HIS A 11 2.39 11.99 15.63
CA HIS A 11 1.89 11.50 14.35
C HIS A 11 3.09 11.08 13.50
N LEU A 12 3.38 9.81 13.47
CA LEU A 12 4.47 9.22 12.71
C LEU A 12 4.21 7.72 12.51
N ALA A 13 4.14 7.31 11.26
CA ALA A 13 3.92 5.92 10.90
C ALA A 13 5.15 5.04 11.21
N THR A 14 4.90 3.74 11.31
CA THR A 14 5.95 2.72 11.17
C THR A 14 6.49 2.71 9.74
N GLY A 15 7.71 2.18 9.55
CA GLY A 15 8.36 2.12 8.24
C GLY A 15 8.90 3.47 7.73
N ARG A 16 8.93 4.50 8.57
CA ARG A 16 9.52 5.80 8.20
C ARG A 16 11.03 5.83 8.44
N GLU A 17 11.70 6.75 7.75
CA GLU A 17 13.14 6.96 7.91
C GLU A 17 13.54 7.10 9.37
N ALA A 18 14.68 6.55 9.73
CA ALA A 18 15.22 6.45 11.09
C ALA A 18 14.43 5.53 12.05
N ALA A 19 13.36 4.87 11.61
CA ALA A 19 12.59 3.90 12.41
C ALA A 19 12.29 4.39 13.84
N LEU A 20 11.89 5.66 13.98
CA LEU A 20 11.65 6.26 15.30
C LEU A 20 10.52 5.55 16.04
N THR A 21 9.40 5.30 15.34
CA THR A 21 8.25 4.62 15.94
C THR A 21 8.61 3.21 16.39
N GLU A 22 9.37 2.47 15.58
CA GLU A 22 9.85 1.12 15.91
C GLU A 22 10.81 1.13 17.11
N GLN A 23 11.66 2.15 17.22
CA GLN A 23 12.53 2.30 18.41
C GLN A 23 11.71 2.50 19.68
N PHE A 24 10.61 3.24 19.63
CA PHE A 24 9.70 3.41 20.76
C PHE A 24 8.91 2.11 21.04
N ILE A 25 8.49 1.39 20.01
CA ILE A 25 7.87 0.06 20.15
C ILE A 25 8.84 -0.90 20.86
N LYS A 26 10.05 -1.05 20.33
CA LYS A 26 11.10 -1.91 20.89
C LYS A 26 11.43 -1.57 22.35
N GLY A 27 11.42 -0.29 22.69
CA GLY A 27 11.66 0.19 24.04
C GLY A 27 10.49 0.04 25.00
N ASN A 28 9.32 -0.45 24.54
CA ASN A 28 8.05 -0.40 25.29
C ASN A 28 7.71 1.02 25.77
N LEU A 29 7.95 2.01 24.93
CA LEU A 29 7.81 3.44 25.23
C LEU A 29 6.54 4.06 24.64
N ILE A 30 5.61 3.24 24.13
CA ILE A 30 4.30 3.66 23.61
C ILE A 30 3.22 3.31 24.62
N ALA A 31 2.34 4.26 24.89
CA ALA A 31 1.23 4.06 25.81
C ALA A 31 0.14 3.16 25.21
N ASP A 32 -0.46 2.31 26.05
CA ASP A 32 -1.69 1.58 25.72
C ASP A 32 -2.85 2.58 25.57
N ILE A 33 -3.45 2.61 24.40
CA ILE A 33 -4.60 3.47 24.05
C ILE A 33 -5.84 2.66 23.72
N THR A 34 -5.92 1.40 24.16
CA THR A 34 -7.07 0.52 23.90
C THR A 34 -8.38 1.13 24.44
N ASP A 35 -8.32 1.85 25.55
CA ASP A 35 -9.45 2.55 26.13
C ASP A 35 -9.99 3.69 25.24
N VAL A 36 -9.15 4.32 24.40
CA VAL A 36 -9.57 5.33 23.43
C VAL A 36 -10.63 4.77 22.47
N LEU A 37 -10.49 3.52 22.03
CA LEU A 37 -11.47 2.88 21.16
C LEU A 37 -12.87 2.81 21.80
N SER A 38 -12.95 2.73 23.11
CA SER A 38 -14.19 2.67 23.88
C SER A 38 -14.72 4.04 24.28
N MET A 39 -13.93 5.11 24.12
CA MET A 39 -14.35 6.48 24.41
C MET A 39 -15.45 6.92 23.45
N THR A 40 -16.40 7.68 23.97
CA THR A 40 -17.31 8.45 23.13
C THR A 40 -16.54 9.60 22.50
N VAL A 41 -16.69 9.76 21.20
CA VAL A 41 -16.04 10.86 20.47
C VAL A 41 -16.52 12.19 21.03
N PRO A 42 -15.63 13.11 21.40
CA PRO A 42 -16.02 14.40 21.96
C PRO A 42 -17.01 15.16 21.07
N GLY A 43 -18.15 15.53 21.64
CA GLY A 43 -19.23 16.21 20.91
C GLY A 43 -20.21 15.31 20.16
N GLU A 44 -20.02 13.99 20.19
CA GLU A 44 -20.85 13.01 19.49
C GLU A 44 -21.43 11.95 20.44
N SER A 45 -22.25 11.04 19.89
CA SER A 45 -22.82 9.91 20.65
C SER A 45 -22.16 8.57 20.34
N LYS A 46 -21.37 8.49 19.26
CA LYS A 46 -20.68 7.26 18.82
C LYS A 46 -19.36 7.11 19.56
N LYS A 47 -18.93 5.86 19.73
CA LYS A 47 -17.59 5.53 20.18
C LYS A 47 -16.59 5.60 19.01
N VAL A 48 -15.30 5.78 19.33
CA VAL A 48 -14.22 5.75 18.33
C VAL A 48 -14.26 4.45 17.54
N SER A 49 -14.39 3.29 18.22
CA SER A 49 -14.46 1.97 17.56
C SER A 49 -15.67 1.79 16.65
N GLU A 50 -16.74 2.55 16.84
CA GLU A 50 -17.93 2.50 15.99
C GLU A 50 -17.78 3.34 14.71
N LYS A 51 -16.75 4.19 14.68
CA LYS A 51 -16.44 5.05 13.52
C LYS A 51 -15.34 4.48 12.64
N ILE A 52 -14.35 3.80 13.20
CA ILE A 52 -13.23 3.23 12.43
C ILE A 52 -13.73 2.08 11.56
N ALA A 53 -13.32 2.07 10.28
CA ALA A 53 -13.63 0.98 9.36
C ALA A 53 -12.97 -0.33 9.80
N GLY A 54 -13.64 -1.46 9.51
CA GLY A 54 -13.12 -2.79 9.85
C GLY A 54 -11.77 -3.08 9.20
N GLY A 55 -10.90 -3.79 9.94
CA GLY A 55 -9.56 -4.15 9.47
C GLY A 55 -8.46 -3.12 9.78
N PHE A 56 -8.81 -1.95 10.30
CA PHE A 56 -7.81 -0.92 10.64
C PHE A 56 -7.36 -0.93 12.12
N THR A 57 -7.98 -1.70 12.98
CA THR A 57 -7.61 -1.79 14.41
C THR A 57 -6.99 -3.12 14.82
N ASP A 58 -7.18 -4.18 14.02
CA ASP A 58 -6.72 -5.54 14.34
C ASP A 58 -5.52 -5.94 13.48
N THR A 59 -4.50 -5.08 13.41
CA THR A 59 -3.31 -5.30 12.60
C THR A 59 -2.03 -5.13 13.45
N SER A 60 -0.91 -5.69 13.02
CA SER A 60 0.39 -5.45 13.62
C SER A 60 0.79 -3.96 13.61
N LEU A 61 0.21 -3.18 12.68
CA LEU A 61 0.42 -1.73 12.59
C LEU A 61 -0.30 -0.93 13.69
N THR A 62 -1.24 -1.53 14.39
CA THR A 62 -1.95 -0.91 15.54
C THR A 62 -1.68 -1.62 16.86
N ASN A 63 -1.34 -2.90 16.79
CA ASN A 63 -0.95 -3.75 17.90
C ASN A 63 0.43 -4.40 17.66
N PRO A 64 1.53 -3.63 17.80
CA PRO A 64 2.87 -4.14 17.46
C PRO A 64 3.39 -5.21 18.43
N TYR A 65 2.74 -5.40 19.59
CA TYR A 65 3.16 -6.38 20.58
C TYR A 65 2.36 -7.70 20.51
N GLY A 66 1.35 -7.79 19.66
CA GLY A 66 0.53 -9.00 19.53
C GLY A 66 -0.27 -9.38 20.78
N ASP A 67 -0.46 -8.46 21.72
CA ASP A 67 -1.10 -8.70 23.03
C ASP A 67 -2.61 -8.39 23.06
N GLY A 68 -3.20 -8.12 21.88
CA GLY A 68 -4.62 -7.80 21.74
C GLY A 68 -5.01 -6.37 22.15
N LYS A 69 -4.02 -5.50 22.34
CA LYS A 69 -4.23 -4.09 22.68
C LYS A 69 -3.94 -3.18 21.50
N THR A 70 -4.36 -1.93 21.60
CA THR A 70 -4.09 -0.90 20.61
C THR A 70 -3.10 0.11 21.19
N TYR A 71 -2.02 0.36 20.43
CA TYR A 71 -0.97 1.30 20.78
C TYR A 71 -0.81 2.42 19.76
N LEU A 72 -1.12 2.14 18.49
CA LEU A 72 -1.06 3.10 17.40
C LEU A 72 -2.47 3.30 16.83
N ALA A 73 -2.95 4.54 16.87
CA ALA A 73 -4.27 4.91 16.37
C ALA A 73 -4.21 5.07 14.84
N PRO A 74 -5.11 4.45 14.06
CA PRO A 74 -5.19 4.63 12.62
C PRO A 74 -5.59 6.07 12.27
N MET A 75 -4.73 6.81 11.55
CA MET A 75 -4.98 8.21 11.24
C MET A 75 -5.36 8.45 9.79
N PHE A 76 -4.48 8.20 8.88
CA PHE A 76 -4.74 8.44 7.46
C PHE A 76 -4.42 7.20 6.65
N TYR A 77 -5.14 7.02 5.54
CA TYR A 77 -4.86 5.95 4.61
C TYR A 77 -4.97 6.44 3.16
N SER A 78 -4.27 5.76 2.28
CA SER A 78 -4.32 5.99 0.84
C SER A 78 -4.41 4.64 0.14
N PRO A 79 -5.55 4.29 -0.46
CA PRO A 79 -5.65 3.08 -1.26
C PRO A 79 -4.68 3.13 -2.44
N CYS A 80 -3.97 2.02 -2.64
CA CYS A 80 -3.12 1.77 -3.79
C CYS A 80 -3.73 0.67 -4.64
N GLY A 81 -3.60 0.81 -5.95
CA GLY A 81 -4.17 -0.16 -6.87
C GLY A 81 -3.61 0.00 -8.27
N LEU A 82 -4.32 -0.55 -9.22
CA LEU A 82 -4.03 -0.36 -10.63
C LEU A 82 -4.86 0.80 -11.17
N PHE A 83 -4.17 1.86 -11.56
CA PHE A 83 -4.76 3.06 -12.15
C PHE A 83 -4.78 2.93 -13.68
N TYR A 84 -5.85 3.39 -14.29
CA TYR A 84 -6.09 3.25 -15.71
C TYR A 84 -6.96 4.38 -16.27
N ASN A 85 -7.07 4.49 -17.60
CA ASN A 85 -8.02 5.35 -18.27
C ASN A 85 -9.37 4.63 -18.44
N ALA A 86 -10.34 4.93 -17.57
CA ALA A 86 -11.68 4.34 -17.62
C ALA A 86 -12.45 4.73 -18.89
N GLY A 87 -12.26 5.96 -19.37
CA GLY A 87 -12.85 6.42 -20.63
C GLY A 87 -12.38 5.59 -21.82
N PHE A 88 -11.09 5.26 -21.88
CA PHE A 88 -10.53 4.44 -22.94
C PHE A 88 -11.03 2.99 -22.91
N LEU A 89 -11.04 2.33 -21.74
CA LEU A 89 -11.60 0.99 -21.63
C LEU A 89 -13.06 0.94 -22.06
N LYS A 90 -13.86 1.93 -21.65
CA LYS A 90 -15.26 2.07 -22.03
C LYS A 90 -15.44 2.28 -23.55
N GLU A 91 -14.62 3.13 -24.16
CA GLU A 91 -14.61 3.35 -25.62
C GLU A 91 -14.36 2.05 -26.38
N LYS A 92 -13.40 1.24 -25.89
CA LYS A 92 -13.04 -0.06 -26.47
C LYS A 92 -14.04 -1.17 -26.16
N GLY A 93 -14.95 -0.99 -25.22
CA GLY A 93 -15.82 -2.04 -24.72
C GLY A 93 -15.07 -3.13 -23.98
N TRP A 94 -14.00 -2.76 -23.29
CA TRP A 94 -13.18 -3.65 -22.48
C TRP A 94 -13.56 -3.56 -21.02
N ASP A 95 -13.77 -4.70 -20.38
CA ASP A 95 -14.05 -4.79 -18.96
C ASP A 95 -12.76 -4.68 -18.15
N VAL A 96 -12.86 -4.17 -16.91
CA VAL A 96 -11.75 -4.14 -15.95
C VAL A 96 -11.53 -5.57 -15.44
N PRO A 97 -10.32 -6.14 -15.57
CA PRO A 97 -10.04 -7.50 -15.15
C PRO A 97 -10.19 -7.70 -13.63
N THR A 98 -10.83 -8.78 -13.23
CA THR A 98 -10.99 -9.21 -11.83
C THR A 98 -10.09 -10.37 -11.47
N THR A 99 -9.52 -11.05 -12.46
CA THR A 99 -8.56 -12.14 -12.32
C THR A 99 -7.33 -11.92 -13.21
N TRP A 100 -6.23 -12.59 -12.87
CA TRP A 100 -5.03 -12.53 -13.71
C TRP A 100 -5.23 -13.19 -15.09
N ASP A 101 -6.10 -14.18 -15.21
CA ASP A 101 -6.42 -14.76 -16.52
C ASP A 101 -7.11 -13.72 -17.43
N GLU A 102 -8.09 -12.98 -16.89
CA GLU A 102 -8.72 -11.87 -17.62
C GLU A 102 -7.71 -10.74 -17.93
N MET A 103 -6.76 -10.49 -17.02
CA MET A 103 -5.70 -9.52 -17.25
C MET A 103 -4.84 -9.89 -18.46
N TRP A 104 -4.47 -11.17 -18.59
CA TRP A 104 -3.70 -11.64 -19.74
C TRP A 104 -4.50 -11.56 -21.05
N GLU A 105 -5.77 -11.94 -21.03
CA GLU A 105 -6.64 -11.79 -22.19
C GLU A 105 -6.79 -10.33 -22.64
N LEU A 106 -6.89 -9.41 -21.68
CA LEU A 106 -6.92 -7.97 -21.99
C LEU A 106 -5.58 -7.50 -22.54
N GLY A 107 -4.45 -8.00 -22.01
CA GLY A 107 -3.11 -7.71 -22.51
C GLY A 107 -2.92 -8.09 -23.96
N ASP A 108 -3.41 -9.26 -24.36
CA ASP A 108 -3.38 -9.74 -25.75
C ASP A 108 -4.25 -8.86 -26.67
N LYS A 109 -5.43 -8.45 -26.21
CA LYS A 109 -6.30 -7.50 -26.96
C LYS A 109 -5.62 -6.14 -27.12
N ALA A 110 -5.00 -5.62 -26.05
CA ALA A 110 -4.29 -4.35 -26.06
C ALA A 110 -3.11 -4.38 -27.05
N ALA A 111 -2.31 -5.46 -27.02
CA ALA A 111 -1.18 -5.65 -27.92
C ALA A 111 -1.62 -5.68 -29.40
N ALA A 112 -2.75 -6.30 -29.71
CA ALA A 112 -3.31 -6.32 -31.05
C ALA A 112 -3.71 -4.92 -31.57
N GLU A 113 -3.98 -3.98 -30.67
CA GLU A 113 -4.28 -2.57 -30.98
C GLU A 113 -3.09 -1.63 -30.82
N GLY A 114 -1.90 -2.16 -30.52
CA GLY A 114 -0.65 -1.40 -30.45
C GLY A 114 -0.44 -0.65 -29.14
N THR A 115 -1.12 -1.04 -28.07
CA THR A 115 -0.88 -0.56 -26.72
C THR A 115 -0.36 -1.68 -25.79
N TYR A 116 0.28 -1.31 -24.69
CA TYR A 116 0.81 -2.25 -23.71
C TYR A 116 -0.17 -2.43 -22.54
N LEU A 117 -0.14 -3.59 -21.90
CA LEU A 117 -0.97 -3.83 -20.72
C LEU A 117 -0.52 -2.99 -19.51
N PHE A 118 0.79 -2.81 -19.35
CA PHE A 118 1.33 -2.34 -18.08
C PHE A 118 2.50 -1.38 -18.21
N THR A 119 2.64 -0.52 -17.24
CA THR A 119 3.81 0.29 -16.91
C THR A 119 3.88 0.50 -15.40
N TYR A 120 4.96 1.06 -14.89
CA TYR A 120 5.08 1.48 -13.48
C TYR A 120 5.94 2.74 -13.38
N PRO A 121 5.64 3.65 -12.43
CA PRO A 121 6.40 4.90 -12.29
C PRO A 121 7.88 4.66 -12.00
N THR A 122 8.16 4.04 -10.87
CA THR A 122 9.48 3.49 -10.49
C THR A 122 9.28 2.14 -9.82
N THR A 123 10.37 1.42 -9.60
CA THR A 123 10.34 0.16 -8.86
C THR A 123 9.88 0.33 -7.40
N GLY A 124 9.98 1.54 -6.85
CA GLY A 124 9.45 1.85 -5.52
C GLY A 124 7.93 1.73 -5.42
N TYR A 125 7.20 1.96 -6.51
CA TYR A 125 5.73 1.79 -6.55
C TYR A 125 5.33 0.32 -6.69
N PHE A 126 6.29 -0.57 -6.92
CA PHE A 126 6.04 -2.01 -6.95
C PHE A 126 5.84 -2.61 -5.56
N ASP A 127 6.19 -1.91 -4.49
CA ASP A 127 5.98 -2.36 -3.12
C ASP A 127 4.50 -2.59 -2.84
N ALA A 128 3.67 -1.57 -3.03
CA ALA A 128 2.22 -1.65 -2.84
C ALA A 128 1.58 -2.74 -3.71
N PHE A 129 2.04 -2.89 -4.96
CA PHE A 129 1.61 -3.94 -5.85
C PHE A 129 1.97 -5.33 -5.30
N PHE A 130 3.22 -5.54 -4.91
CA PHE A 130 3.72 -6.84 -4.46
C PHE A 130 3.10 -7.25 -3.12
N TYR A 131 2.90 -6.29 -2.22
CA TYR A 131 2.19 -6.53 -0.95
C TYR A 131 0.76 -7.01 -1.17
N ALA A 132 0.00 -6.33 -2.02
CA ALA A 132 -1.36 -6.75 -2.36
C ALA A 132 -1.38 -8.12 -3.07
N LEU A 133 -0.38 -8.40 -3.92
CA LEU A 133 -0.24 -9.68 -4.59
C LEU A 133 0.05 -10.82 -3.60
N MET A 134 0.92 -10.60 -2.60
CA MET A 134 1.18 -11.57 -1.55
C MET A 134 -0.09 -11.91 -0.75
N TYR A 135 -0.91 -10.90 -0.41
CA TYR A 135 -2.21 -11.13 0.22
C TYR A 135 -3.14 -11.95 -0.67
N ALA A 136 -3.20 -11.65 -1.97
CA ALA A 136 -4.03 -12.39 -2.91
C ALA A 136 -3.57 -13.84 -3.12
N ALA A 137 -2.26 -14.11 -3.04
CA ALA A 137 -1.67 -15.42 -3.22
C ALA A 137 -1.83 -16.32 -1.99
N GLY A 138 -1.61 -15.80 -0.78
CA GLY A 138 -1.54 -16.63 0.43
C GLY A 138 -2.22 -16.04 1.67
N GLY A 139 -2.85 -14.88 1.55
CA GLY A 139 -3.53 -14.23 2.67
C GLY A 139 -2.57 -13.61 3.68
N PRO A 140 -3.13 -13.14 4.82
CA PRO A 140 -2.36 -12.43 5.84
C PRO A 140 -1.24 -13.27 6.46
N ASP A 141 -1.45 -14.57 6.67
CA ASP A 141 -0.43 -15.45 7.27
C ASP A 141 0.80 -15.62 6.38
N PHE A 142 0.60 -15.75 5.07
CA PHE A 142 1.70 -15.79 4.11
C PHE A 142 2.43 -14.46 4.04
N PHE A 143 1.67 -13.36 3.99
CA PHE A 143 2.22 -12.02 3.98
C PHE A 143 3.11 -11.76 5.20
N ASP A 144 2.61 -12.06 6.40
CA ASP A 144 3.35 -11.87 7.65
C ASP A 144 4.68 -12.65 7.64
N LYS A 145 4.65 -13.94 7.30
CA LYS A 145 5.84 -14.78 7.20
C LYS A 145 6.82 -14.28 6.14
N ALA A 146 6.33 -13.86 4.98
CA ALA A 146 7.16 -13.37 3.89
C ALA A 146 7.84 -12.05 4.24
N THR A 147 7.11 -11.13 4.87
CA THR A 147 7.65 -9.83 5.30
C THR A 147 8.60 -9.93 6.49
N HIS A 148 8.54 -11.00 7.27
CA HIS A 148 9.50 -11.33 8.33
C HIS A 148 10.61 -12.29 7.85
N TYR A 149 10.71 -12.52 6.54
CA TYR A 149 11.77 -13.33 5.92
C TYR A 149 11.86 -14.75 6.48
N GLU A 150 10.72 -15.40 6.80
CA GLU A 150 10.72 -16.76 7.38
C GLU A 150 11.48 -17.74 6.49
N GLU A 151 12.20 -18.67 7.10
CA GLU A 151 13.01 -19.66 6.38
C GLU A 151 12.15 -20.52 5.45
N GLY A 152 12.54 -20.60 4.18
CA GLY A 152 11.82 -21.37 3.17
C GLY A 152 10.55 -20.72 2.64
N ILE A 153 10.16 -19.53 3.10
CA ILE A 153 8.92 -18.86 2.66
C ILE A 153 8.89 -18.63 1.15
N TRP A 154 10.05 -18.35 0.55
CA TRP A 154 10.20 -18.11 -0.89
C TRP A 154 10.24 -19.40 -1.73
N ASP A 155 10.12 -20.59 -1.09
CA ASP A 155 9.98 -21.90 -1.75
C ASP A 155 8.53 -22.38 -1.79
N THR A 156 7.59 -21.61 -1.25
CA THR A 156 6.17 -21.97 -1.20
C THR A 156 5.47 -21.75 -2.54
N ALA A 157 4.32 -22.42 -2.73
CA ALA A 157 3.50 -22.25 -3.93
C ALA A 157 2.92 -20.82 -4.05
N GLU A 158 2.64 -20.19 -2.92
CA GLU A 158 2.16 -18.81 -2.84
C GLU A 158 3.23 -17.83 -3.34
N ALA A 159 4.48 -18.00 -2.91
CA ALA A 159 5.61 -17.21 -3.38
C ALA A 159 5.85 -17.42 -4.89
N GLN A 160 5.85 -18.67 -5.35
CA GLN A 160 6.00 -18.98 -6.78
C GLN A 160 4.90 -18.32 -7.61
N THR A 161 3.65 -18.32 -7.12
CA THR A 161 2.54 -17.62 -7.77
C THR A 161 2.82 -16.12 -7.93
N CYS A 162 3.39 -15.47 -6.91
CA CYS A 162 3.78 -14.06 -7.00
C CYS A 162 4.88 -13.85 -8.06
N PHE A 163 5.90 -14.70 -8.09
CA PHE A 163 6.99 -14.61 -9.05
C PHE A 163 6.53 -14.84 -10.49
N ASP A 164 5.72 -15.88 -10.73
CA ASP A 164 5.15 -16.18 -12.04
C ASP A 164 4.34 -14.99 -12.59
N ILE A 165 3.50 -14.38 -11.74
CA ILE A 165 2.67 -13.24 -12.13
C ILE A 165 3.54 -12.04 -12.49
N VAL A 166 4.52 -11.67 -11.66
CA VAL A 166 5.40 -10.52 -11.93
C VAL A 166 6.24 -10.76 -13.17
N THR A 167 6.80 -11.95 -13.34
CA THR A 167 7.60 -12.31 -14.52
C THR A 167 6.76 -12.27 -15.80
N LYS A 168 5.54 -12.81 -15.74
CA LYS A 168 4.62 -12.73 -16.88
C LYS A 168 4.22 -11.29 -17.19
N LEU A 169 3.92 -10.48 -16.15
CA LEU A 169 3.59 -9.07 -16.29
C LEU A 169 4.72 -8.27 -16.92
N ALA A 170 5.97 -8.60 -16.61
CA ALA A 170 7.15 -7.99 -17.24
C ALA A 170 7.12 -8.11 -18.76
N SER A 171 6.62 -9.23 -19.31
CA SER A 171 6.50 -9.43 -20.77
C SER A 171 5.37 -8.59 -21.41
N TYR A 172 4.41 -8.11 -20.64
CA TYR A 172 3.32 -7.23 -21.06
C TYR A 172 3.58 -5.74 -20.75
N THR A 173 4.72 -5.45 -20.10
CA THR A 173 5.09 -4.08 -19.74
C THR A 173 5.65 -3.33 -20.93
N ASN A 174 5.33 -2.04 -21.03
CA ASN A 174 5.89 -1.18 -22.07
C ASN A 174 7.43 -1.15 -21.95
N PRO A 175 8.18 -1.52 -22.98
CA PRO A 175 9.64 -1.72 -22.89
C PRO A 175 10.44 -0.44 -22.61
N ILE A 176 9.84 0.75 -22.75
CA ILE A 176 10.50 2.01 -22.38
C ILE A 176 10.52 2.21 -20.84
N THR A 177 9.61 1.55 -20.12
CA THR A 177 9.40 1.75 -18.68
C THR A 177 10.70 1.65 -17.86
N PRO A 178 11.58 0.63 -17.99
CA PRO A 178 12.81 0.57 -17.21
C PRO A 178 13.74 1.77 -17.37
N ALA A 179 13.81 2.34 -18.58
CA ALA A 179 14.66 3.50 -18.84
C ALA A 179 14.18 4.78 -18.17
N GLN A 180 12.89 4.89 -17.89
CA GLN A 180 12.22 6.03 -17.28
C GLN A 180 11.89 5.81 -15.78
N ALA A 181 12.13 4.59 -15.26
CA ALA A 181 11.79 4.23 -13.88
C ALA A 181 12.82 4.76 -12.86
N ASN A 182 13.00 6.06 -12.82
CA ASN A 182 13.91 6.77 -11.92
C ASN A 182 13.26 8.04 -11.37
N ASP A 183 13.84 8.63 -10.33
CA ASP A 183 13.27 9.78 -9.61
C ASP A 183 13.10 11.06 -10.46
N GLN A 184 13.75 11.14 -11.61
CA GLN A 184 13.66 12.30 -12.50
C GLN A 184 12.60 12.12 -13.59
N ASP A 185 12.40 10.89 -14.07
CA ASP A 185 11.61 10.59 -15.26
C ASP A 185 10.33 9.79 -14.98
N PHE A 186 10.06 9.40 -13.73
CA PHE A 186 8.95 8.49 -13.36
C PHE A 186 7.57 8.97 -13.86
N THR A 187 7.35 10.29 -13.96
CA THR A 187 6.11 10.85 -14.50
C THR A 187 5.95 10.59 -16.00
N GLN A 188 7.03 10.31 -16.74
CA GLN A 188 6.95 9.90 -18.13
C GLN A 188 6.31 8.50 -18.25
N ASN A 189 6.56 7.61 -17.28
CA ASN A 189 5.88 6.31 -17.22
C ASN A 189 4.40 6.45 -16.86
N GLN A 190 4.06 7.37 -15.97
CA GLN A 190 2.66 7.69 -15.67
C GLN A 190 1.96 8.27 -16.90
N GLN A 191 2.64 9.10 -17.69
CA GLN A 191 2.14 9.66 -18.94
C GLN A 191 1.75 8.59 -19.96
N LEU A 192 2.37 7.41 -19.94
CA LEU A 192 1.98 6.33 -20.83
C LEU A 192 0.53 5.89 -20.65
N VAL A 193 0.01 5.94 -19.42
CA VAL A 193 -1.40 5.64 -19.15
C VAL A 193 -2.31 6.79 -19.61
N LEU A 194 -1.91 8.03 -19.37
CA LEU A 194 -2.66 9.20 -19.81
C LEU A 194 -2.76 9.28 -21.34
N ASP A 195 -1.75 8.77 -22.05
CA ASP A 195 -1.68 8.74 -23.53
C ASP A 195 -2.27 7.44 -24.14
N ASN A 196 -2.83 6.53 -23.34
CA ASN A 196 -3.29 5.20 -23.76
C ASN A 196 -2.19 4.31 -24.38
N LYS A 197 -0.92 4.53 -24.03
CA LYS A 197 0.23 3.71 -24.44
C LYS A 197 0.50 2.54 -23.50
N ALA A 198 -0.08 2.58 -22.31
CA ALA A 198 -0.21 1.46 -21.37
C ALA A 198 -1.60 1.53 -20.73
N LEU A 199 -2.17 0.37 -20.39
CA LEU A 199 -3.50 0.32 -19.80
C LEU A 199 -3.46 0.59 -18.30
N PHE A 200 -2.57 -0.07 -17.57
CA PHE A 200 -2.51 -0.04 -16.11
C PHE A 200 -1.14 0.37 -15.58
N MET A 201 -1.16 1.01 -14.41
CA MET A 201 0.04 1.25 -13.59
C MET A 201 -0.28 1.09 -12.10
N PRO A 202 0.63 0.55 -11.28
CA PRO A 202 0.50 0.60 -9.83
C PRO A 202 0.72 2.03 -9.36
N ASN A 203 -0.17 2.53 -8.51
CA ASN A 203 -0.07 3.86 -7.94
C ASN A 203 -0.96 3.98 -6.69
N GLY A 204 -0.97 5.14 -6.07
CA GLY A 204 -1.88 5.52 -5.01
C GLY A 204 -2.69 6.76 -5.37
N THR A 205 -3.58 7.18 -4.48
CA THR A 205 -4.51 8.30 -4.71
C THR A 205 -3.83 9.64 -5.00
N TRP A 206 -2.56 9.77 -4.67
CA TRP A 206 -1.73 10.96 -4.96
C TRP A 206 -1.46 11.21 -6.45
N ILE A 207 -1.69 10.21 -7.33
CA ILE A 207 -1.47 10.32 -8.79
C ILE A 207 -2.21 11.49 -9.42
N VAL A 208 -3.40 11.83 -8.91
CA VAL A 208 -4.21 12.93 -9.42
C VAL A 208 -3.47 14.27 -9.25
N GLY A 209 -2.82 14.43 -8.09
CA GLY A 209 -1.99 15.62 -7.83
C GLY A 209 -0.68 15.62 -8.64
N GLU A 210 0.01 14.49 -8.72
CA GLU A 210 1.26 14.36 -9.49
C GLU A 210 1.06 14.66 -10.98
N MET A 211 -0.08 14.23 -11.54
CA MET A 211 -0.38 14.37 -12.97
C MET A 211 -1.47 15.42 -13.25
N GLY A 212 -1.75 16.32 -12.31
CA GLY A 212 -2.84 17.29 -12.41
C GLY A 212 -2.81 18.14 -13.67
N GLU A 213 -1.64 18.67 -14.02
CA GLU A 213 -1.41 19.53 -15.17
C GLU A 213 -0.93 18.79 -16.44
N ALA A 214 -0.79 17.46 -16.36
CA ALA A 214 -0.29 16.65 -17.47
C ALA A 214 -1.33 16.57 -18.60
N PRO A 215 -0.90 16.65 -19.89
CA PRO A 215 -1.78 16.42 -21.01
C PRO A 215 -2.36 15.01 -20.97
N ARG A 216 -3.58 14.85 -21.47
CA ARG A 216 -4.31 13.59 -21.46
C ARG A 216 -4.94 13.31 -22.80
N ALA A 217 -5.12 12.04 -23.12
CA ALA A 217 -5.91 11.62 -24.27
C ALA A 217 -7.35 12.15 -24.18
N ASP A 218 -7.99 12.37 -25.31
CA ASP A 218 -9.38 12.80 -25.37
C ASP A 218 -10.28 11.76 -24.65
N GLY A 219 -11.20 12.25 -23.83
CA GLY A 219 -12.11 11.38 -23.06
C GLY A 219 -11.45 10.63 -21.89
N PHE A 220 -10.27 11.07 -21.45
CA PHE A 220 -9.61 10.48 -20.28
C PHE A 220 -10.46 10.66 -19.01
N GLU A 221 -10.71 9.56 -18.35
CA GLU A 221 -11.33 9.50 -17.02
C GLU A 221 -10.47 8.59 -16.12
N TRP A 222 -10.16 9.04 -14.90
CA TRP A 222 -9.47 8.17 -13.97
C TRP A 222 -10.32 6.95 -13.62
N GLY A 223 -9.66 5.79 -13.57
CA GLY A 223 -10.15 4.57 -12.96
C GLY A 223 -9.11 4.00 -12.03
N MET A 224 -9.55 3.31 -10.99
CA MET A 224 -8.71 2.54 -10.07
C MET A 224 -9.39 1.20 -9.76
N THR A 225 -8.61 0.14 -9.75
CA THR A 225 -9.08 -1.19 -9.33
C THR A 225 -8.08 -1.82 -8.37
N ALA A 226 -8.57 -2.69 -7.49
CA ALA A 226 -7.71 -3.58 -6.70
C ALA A 226 -6.95 -4.53 -7.62
N LEU A 227 -5.89 -5.17 -7.10
CA LEU A 227 -5.21 -6.21 -7.87
C LEU A 227 -6.17 -7.34 -8.22
N PRO A 228 -6.06 -7.91 -9.43
CA PRO A 228 -6.83 -9.08 -9.81
C PRO A 228 -6.60 -10.25 -8.87
N ALA A 229 -7.65 -11.02 -8.60
CA ALA A 229 -7.53 -12.24 -7.83
C ALA A 229 -6.64 -13.27 -8.56
N VAL A 230 -5.87 -14.06 -7.80
CA VAL A 230 -4.97 -15.09 -8.37
C VAL A 230 -5.76 -16.23 -9.03
N LYS A 231 -7.02 -16.40 -8.64
CA LYS A 231 -7.93 -17.41 -9.21
C LYS A 231 -9.35 -16.89 -9.20
N ALA A 232 -10.17 -17.44 -10.08
CA ALA A 232 -11.59 -17.11 -10.15
C ALA A 232 -12.30 -17.33 -8.81
N GLY A 233 -13.07 -16.32 -8.37
CA GLY A 233 -13.76 -16.31 -7.07
C GLY A 233 -12.86 -16.09 -5.86
N GLY A 234 -11.58 -15.79 -6.08
CA GLY A 234 -10.67 -15.36 -5.02
C GLY A 234 -10.88 -13.88 -4.65
N ASP A 235 -10.26 -13.49 -3.53
CA ASP A 235 -10.32 -12.11 -3.06
C ASP A 235 -9.40 -11.19 -3.88
N GLN A 236 -9.84 -9.98 -4.12
CA GLN A 236 -9.05 -8.88 -4.65
C GLN A 236 -8.53 -8.03 -3.50
N TYR A 237 -7.27 -7.65 -3.57
CA TYR A 237 -6.65 -6.83 -2.53
C TYR A 237 -6.17 -5.50 -3.09
N SER A 238 -6.34 -4.46 -2.29
CA SER A 238 -5.76 -3.13 -2.48
C SER A 238 -4.84 -2.85 -1.29
N TYR A 239 -3.58 -2.60 -1.56
CA TYR A 239 -2.67 -2.16 -0.51
C TYR A 239 -3.07 -0.77 -0.03
N THR A 240 -2.89 -0.52 1.24
CA THR A 240 -3.18 0.78 1.83
C THR A 240 -1.94 1.33 2.51
N TRP A 241 -1.46 2.48 2.06
CA TRP A 241 -0.57 3.30 2.85
C TRP A 241 -1.30 3.78 4.09
N PHE A 242 -0.60 3.70 5.23
CA PHE A 242 -1.24 3.83 6.52
C PHE A 242 -0.39 4.68 7.44
N GLU A 243 -1.00 5.74 7.98
CA GLU A 243 -0.38 6.63 8.94
C GLU A 243 -1.00 6.40 10.31
N GLN A 244 -0.17 6.44 11.36
CA GLN A 244 -0.62 6.26 12.73
C GLN A 244 -0.29 7.46 13.60
N ALA A 245 -1.09 7.63 14.65
CA ALA A 245 -0.75 8.49 15.77
C ALA A 245 -0.59 7.64 17.05
N TRP A 246 0.32 8.04 17.90
CA TRP A 246 0.58 7.34 19.15
C TRP A 246 0.97 8.29 20.26
N ILE A 247 0.90 7.81 21.50
CA ILE A 247 1.21 8.57 22.70
C ILE A 247 2.45 7.96 23.34
N PRO A 248 3.53 8.72 23.57
CA PRO A 248 4.67 8.23 24.34
C PRO A 248 4.23 7.82 25.75
N ALA A 249 4.76 6.71 26.27
CA ALA A 249 4.46 6.26 27.64
C ALA A 249 4.90 7.27 28.71
N GLY A 250 5.83 8.16 28.38
CA GLY A 250 6.30 9.24 29.24
C GLY A 250 5.60 10.60 29.02
N ALA A 251 4.48 10.63 28.28
CA ALA A 251 3.70 11.87 28.09
C ALA A 251 3.20 12.44 29.43
N GLU A 252 3.31 13.74 29.60
CA GLU A 252 2.93 14.39 30.87
C GLU A 252 1.40 14.49 31.03
N HIS A 253 0.67 14.59 29.90
CA HIS A 253 -0.77 14.82 29.89
C HIS A 253 -1.54 13.66 29.24
N LEU A 254 -1.28 12.42 29.68
CA LEU A 254 -1.79 11.18 29.06
C LEU A 254 -3.32 11.20 28.83
N ASP A 255 -4.11 11.61 29.83
CA ASP A 255 -5.57 11.64 29.72
C ASP A 255 -6.04 12.68 28.68
N ALA A 256 -5.40 13.84 28.64
CA ALA A 256 -5.70 14.86 27.63
C ALA A 256 -5.28 14.40 26.22
N ALA A 257 -4.13 13.74 26.10
CA ALA A 257 -3.66 13.16 24.85
C ALA A 257 -4.66 12.11 24.31
N LYS A 258 -5.16 11.22 25.18
CA LYS A 258 -6.19 10.24 24.81
C LYS A 258 -7.50 10.89 24.37
N GLN A 259 -7.94 11.94 25.05
CA GLN A 259 -9.12 12.72 24.66
C GLN A 259 -8.89 13.40 23.29
N PHE A 260 -7.70 13.93 23.05
CA PHE A 260 -7.35 14.52 21.76
C PHE A 260 -7.35 13.48 20.64
N VAL A 261 -6.75 12.30 20.86
CA VAL A 261 -6.79 11.21 19.87
C VAL A 261 -8.25 10.79 19.58
N ALA A 262 -9.12 10.70 20.60
CA ALA A 262 -10.54 10.43 20.39
C ALA A 262 -11.25 11.53 19.57
N TYR A 263 -10.90 12.80 19.81
CA TYR A 263 -11.45 13.95 19.04
C TYR A 263 -11.05 13.92 17.57
N LEU A 264 -9.86 13.41 17.24
CA LEU A 264 -9.41 13.29 15.84
C LEU A 264 -10.34 12.43 14.98
N TYR A 265 -11.22 11.63 15.59
CA TYR A 265 -12.26 10.85 14.90
C TYR A 265 -13.63 11.54 14.88
N SER A 266 -13.73 12.78 15.32
CA SER A 266 -15.00 13.53 15.21
C SER A 266 -15.34 13.85 13.76
N ASP A 267 -16.63 14.01 13.46
CA ASP A 267 -17.07 14.41 12.10
C ASP A 267 -16.44 15.75 11.70
N GLU A 268 -16.25 16.67 12.66
CA GLU A 268 -15.57 17.94 12.44
C GLU A 268 -14.09 17.74 12.03
N ALA A 269 -13.34 16.92 12.77
CA ALA A 269 -11.94 16.67 12.48
C ALA A 269 -11.78 15.89 11.15
N CYS A 270 -12.58 14.85 10.93
CA CYS A 270 -12.59 14.09 9.69
C CYS A 270 -12.84 14.96 8.46
N LYS A 271 -13.78 15.89 8.57
CA LYS A 271 -14.07 16.85 7.50
C LYS A 271 -12.91 17.79 7.23
N LEU A 272 -12.31 18.38 8.26
CA LEU A 272 -11.17 19.28 8.13
C LEU A 272 -9.97 18.57 7.48
N PHE A 273 -9.71 17.32 7.85
CA PHE A 273 -8.67 16.51 7.23
C PHE A 273 -9.00 16.20 5.78
N ALA A 274 -10.22 15.77 5.48
CA ALA A 274 -10.64 15.45 4.11
C ALA A 274 -10.54 16.66 3.18
N GLU A 275 -10.91 17.85 3.64
CA GLU A 275 -10.75 19.12 2.90
C GLU A 275 -9.27 19.43 2.58
N SER A 276 -8.34 18.94 3.38
CA SER A 276 -6.89 19.06 3.15
C SER A 276 -6.27 17.88 2.40
N GLY A 277 -7.07 16.90 1.99
CA GLY A 277 -6.62 15.71 1.27
C GLY A 277 -6.09 14.57 2.15
N ALA A 278 -6.24 14.66 3.48
CA ALA A 278 -5.86 13.63 4.42
C ALA A 278 -7.11 12.85 4.86
N ILE A 279 -7.25 11.63 4.41
CA ILE A 279 -8.48 10.83 4.59
C ILE A 279 -8.30 9.83 5.72
N GLN A 280 -9.21 9.86 6.68
CA GLN A 280 -9.20 8.92 7.82
C GLN A 280 -9.99 7.65 7.50
N PRO A 281 -9.58 6.48 8.05
CA PRO A 281 -10.26 5.21 7.81
C PRO A 281 -11.54 5.10 8.67
N VAL A 282 -12.50 6.00 8.44
CA VAL A 282 -13.79 6.00 9.12
C VAL A 282 -14.91 5.55 8.18
N LEU A 283 -15.90 4.88 8.75
CA LEU A 283 -17.05 4.37 8.01
C LEU A 283 -17.80 5.50 7.30
N GLY A 284 -18.05 5.31 6.01
CA GLY A 284 -18.81 6.26 5.20
C GLY A 284 -18.00 7.46 4.70
N ILE A 285 -16.69 7.51 4.92
CA ILE A 285 -15.86 8.65 4.49
C ILE A 285 -15.97 8.93 2.99
N ALA A 286 -16.14 7.91 2.17
CA ALA A 286 -16.26 8.08 0.73
C ALA A 286 -17.50 8.93 0.33
N ASP A 287 -18.55 8.95 1.17
CA ASP A 287 -19.74 9.77 0.92
C ASP A 287 -19.47 11.28 1.10
N ASP A 288 -18.47 11.62 1.89
CA ASP A 288 -18.05 12.99 2.15
C ASP A 288 -16.99 13.48 1.13
N LEU A 289 -16.57 12.62 0.21
CA LEU A 289 -15.58 12.93 -0.82
C LEU A 289 -16.24 13.20 -2.16
N ASP A 290 -15.60 14.02 -2.96
CA ASP A 290 -16.00 14.37 -4.32
C ASP A 290 -15.02 13.88 -5.40
N GLY A 291 -15.47 13.83 -6.65
CA GLY A 291 -14.64 13.55 -7.82
C GLY A 291 -13.95 12.19 -7.75
N ASP A 292 -12.69 12.16 -8.19
CA ASP A 292 -11.90 10.92 -8.29
C ASP A 292 -11.66 10.28 -6.91
N ASN A 293 -11.49 11.08 -5.86
CA ASN A 293 -11.30 10.58 -4.49
C ASN A 293 -12.50 9.76 -4.01
N LYS A 294 -13.71 10.15 -4.32
CA LYS A 294 -14.90 9.36 -3.98
C LYS A 294 -14.81 7.95 -4.56
N MET A 295 -14.42 7.83 -5.81
CA MET A 295 -14.26 6.54 -6.47
C MET A 295 -13.12 5.73 -5.85
N PHE A 296 -11.95 6.34 -5.62
CA PHE A 296 -10.78 5.65 -5.08
C PHE A 296 -11.03 5.11 -3.67
N TYR A 297 -11.58 5.92 -2.79
CA TYR A 297 -11.84 5.53 -1.40
C TYR A 297 -13.07 4.60 -1.26
N SER A 298 -13.89 4.45 -2.29
CA SER A 298 -14.99 3.46 -2.34
C SER A 298 -14.49 2.03 -2.66
N ILE A 299 -13.21 1.81 -2.92
CA ILE A 299 -12.69 0.51 -3.37
C ILE A 299 -12.98 -0.61 -2.37
N TYR A 300 -12.92 -0.33 -1.07
CA TYR A 300 -13.24 -1.30 -0.02
C TYR A 300 -14.75 -1.52 0.14
N ASP A 301 -15.56 -0.50 -0.11
CA ASP A 301 -17.02 -0.62 -0.14
C ASP A 301 -17.49 -1.48 -1.34
N ASN A 302 -16.70 -1.49 -2.41
CA ASN A 302 -16.94 -2.29 -3.62
C ASN A 302 -16.38 -3.73 -3.54
N GLY A 303 -15.92 -4.16 -2.37
CA GLY A 303 -15.57 -5.55 -2.07
C GLY A 303 -14.09 -5.90 -2.11
N ALA A 304 -13.20 -4.96 -2.43
CA ALA A 304 -11.76 -5.18 -2.26
C ALA A 304 -11.42 -5.29 -0.76
N LYS A 305 -10.44 -6.13 -0.44
CA LYS A 305 -9.88 -6.24 0.91
C LYS A 305 -8.64 -5.37 1.04
N ALA A 306 -8.46 -4.77 2.22
CA ALA A 306 -7.25 -4.02 2.51
C ALA A 306 -6.07 -4.97 2.75
N ALA A 307 -4.94 -4.68 2.11
CA ALA A 307 -3.64 -5.25 2.43
C ALA A 307 -2.80 -4.18 3.14
N MET A 308 -2.22 -4.50 4.28
CA MET A 308 -1.44 -3.57 5.10
C MET A 308 -0.21 -4.27 5.67
N GLY A 309 0.83 -3.50 5.94
CA GLY A 309 2.08 -3.96 6.50
C GLY A 309 3.25 -3.71 5.57
N ASN A 310 4.45 -3.91 6.07
CA ASN A 310 5.70 -3.69 5.34
C ASN A 310 6.67 -4.81 5.66
N PHE A 311 7.72 -4.95 4.87
CA PHE A 311 8.86 -5.78 5.24
C PHE A 311 9.43 -5.33 6.60
N ALA A 312 9.73 -6.29 7.45
CA ALA A 312 10.33 -6.04 8.75
C ALA A 312 11.66 -5.28 8.61
N SER A 313 11.84 -4.29 9.46
CA SER A 313 13.07 -3.52 9.49
C SER A 313 14.24 -4.37 9.99
N PHE A 314 15.41 -4.15 9.45
CA PHE A 314 16.64 -4.85 9.86
C PHE A 314 17.81 -3.89 10.00
N THR A 315 18.80 -4.29 10.79
CA THR A 315 20.05 -3.53 10.90
C THR A 315 20.73 -3.44 9.54
N ALA A 316 21.19 -2.27 9.16
CA ALA A 316 21.77 -2.01 7.85
C ALA A 316 22.83 -3.05 7.45
N ILE A 317 22.64 -3.64 6.30
CA ILE A 317 23.52 -4.64 5.68
C ILE A 317 24.09 -4.01 4.40
N PRO A 318 25.41 -3.88 4.25
CA PRO A 318 25.99 -3.28 3.06
C PRO A 318 25.51 -3.95 1.76
N GLY A 319 24.87 -3.17 0.88
CA GLY A 319 24.36 -3.64 -0.42
C GLY A 319 23.08 -4.47 -0.38
N VAL A 320 22.39 -4.53 0.76
CA VAL A 320 21.12 -5.24 0.91
C VAL A 320 20.05 -4.26 1.39
N GLU A 321 19.09 -3.98 0.52
CA GLU A 321 17.92 -3.16 0.78
C GLU A 321 16.69 -3.85 0.18
N VAL A 322 15.52 -3.72 0.81
CA VAL A 322 14.28 -4.34 0.31
C VAL A 322 14.05 -3.96 -1.15
N ARG A 323 14.11 -2.68 -1.49
CA ARG A 323 13.90 -2.20 -2.86
C ARG A 323 14.86 -2.84 -3.85
N THR A 324 16.16 -2.85 -3.55
CA THR A 324 17.17 -3.37 -4.48
C THR A 324 17.09 -4.88 -4.68
N VAL A 325 16.56 -5.60 -3.70
CA VAL A 325 16.43 -7.06 -3.73
C VAL A 325 15.12 -7.49 -4.38
N PHE A 326 14.00 -6.90 -3.98
CA PHE A 326 12.67 -7.34 -4.40
C PHE A 326 12.15 -6.62 -5.64
N PHE A 327 12.39 -5.32 -5.78
CA PHE A 327 11.69 -4.50 -6.76
C PHE A 327 12.57 -4.02 -7.92
N ASP A 328 13.80 -3.58 -7.68
CA ASP A 328 14.68 -3.11 -8.76
C ASP A 328 14.95 -4.17 -9.85
N PRO A 329 15.04 -5.49 -9.53
CA PRO A 329 15.18 -6.53 -10.55
C PRO A 329 14.01 -6.62 -11.55
N VAL A 330 12.85 -6.04 -11.26
CA VAL A 330 11.73 -5.97 -12.21
C VAL A 330 12.14 -5.22 -13.48
N ASN A 331 12.94 -4.14 -13.38
CA ASN A 331 13.52 -3.48 -14.55
C ASN A 331 14.34 -4.43 -15.43
N SER A 332 15.05 -5.35 -14.80
CA SER A 332 15.88 -6.36 -15.48
C SER A 332 15.05 -7.49 -16.07
N LEU A 333 13.92 -7.85 -15.44
CA LEU A 333 12.95 -8.80 -16.02
C LEU A 333 12.30 -8.21 -17.28
N VAL A 334 11.84 -6.96 -17.23
CA VAL A 334 11.24 -6.28 -18.39
C VAL A 334 12.23 -6.15 -19.55
N SER A 335 13.49 -5.82 -19.27
CA SER A 335 14.55 -5.72 -20.31
C SER A 335 15.14 -7.07 -20.74
N GLY A 336 14.76 -8.17 -20.09
CA GLY A 336 15.29 -9.50 -20.37
C GLY A 336 16.76 -9.71 -19.94
N SER A 337 17.29 -8.84 -19.08
CA SER A 337 18.69 -8.93 -18.60
C SER A 337 18.83 -9.81 -17.35
N THR A 338 17.73 -10.22 -16.72
CA THR A 338 17.69 -11.23 -15.66
C THR A 338 16.57 -12.23 -15.90
N THR A 339 16.69 -13.42 -15.32
CA THR A 339 15.63 -14.43 -15.33
C THR A 339 14.90 -14.46 -14.02
N GLU A 340 13.68 -15.01 -14.02
CA GLU A 340 12.90 -15.27 -12.81
C GLU A 340 13.72 -16.01 -11.75
N GLN A 341 14.41 -17.09 -12.14
CA GLN A 341 15.21 -17.89 -11.21
C GLN A 341 16.34 -17.07 -10.57
N GLN A 342 17.01 -16.20 -11.34
CA GLN A 342 18.07 -15.33 -10.80
C GLN A 342 17.49 -14.33 -9.80
N TRP A 343 16.30 -13.80 -10.06
CA TRP A 343 15.60 -12.91 -9.14
C TRP A 343 15.22 -13.64 -7.84
N ILE A 344 14.61 -14.83 -7.94
CA ILE A 344 14.26 -15.67 -6.79
C ILE A 344 15.49 -16.04 -5.96
N ASP A 345 16.58 -16.45 -6.59
CA ASP A 345 17.82 -16.81 -5.90
C ASP A 345 18.42 -15.60 -5.15
N GLY A 346 18.32 -14.40 -5.74
CA GLY A 346 18.71 -13.15 -5.10
C GLY A 346 17.87 -12.84 -3.85
N ILE A 347 16.55 -12.99 -3.96
CA ILE A 347 15.63 -12.80 -2.83
C ILE A 347 15.93 -13.77 -1.70
N LYS A 348 16.09 -15.07 -1.99
CA LYS A 348 16.39 -16.10 -0.98
C LYS A 348 17.69 -15.78 -0.24
N SER A 349 18.75 -15.48 -0.99
CA SER A 349 20.05 -15.15 -0.40
C SER A 349 20.04 -13.90 0.48
N ALA A 350 19.30 -12.88 0.06
CA ALA A 350 19.18 -11.64 0.83
C ALA A 350 18.26 -11.81 2.04
N SER A 351 17.16 -12.56 1.90
CA SER A 351 16.21 -12.83 3.00
C SER A 351 16.87 -13.53 4.19
N ASP A 352 17.81 -14.45 3.95
CA ASP A 352 18.57 -15.10 5.03
C ASP A 352 19.40 -14.08 5.83
N GLN A 353 19.98 -13.09 5.15
CA GLN A 353 20.75 -12.02 5.78
C GLN A 353 19.82 -11.06 6.52
N MET A 354 18.69 -10.66 5.91
CA MET A 354 17.70 -9.76 6.52
C MET A 354 17.13 -10.38 7.79
N ARG A 355 16.70 -11.66 7.73
CA ARG A 355 16.18 -12.43 8.88
C ARG A 355 17.15 -12.43 10.06
N ALA A 356 18.43 -12.66 9.81
CA ALA A 356 19.47 -12.69 10.84
C ALA A 356 19.71 -11.32 11.50
N ASN A 357 19.19 -10.23 10.93
CA ASN A 357 19.43 -8.86 11.37
C ASN A 357 18.14 -8.08 11.64
N ILE A 358 16.96 -8.74 11.73
CA ILE A 358 15.70 -8.09 12.06
C ILE A 358 15.83 -7.26 13.34
N ILE A 359 15.25 -6.07 13.33
CA ILE A 359 15.12 -5.20 14.51
C ILE A 359 13.76 -5.54 15.14
N GLU A 360 13.77 -6.47 16.10
CA GLU A 360 12.60 -6.81 16.92
C GLU A 360 12.44 -5.84 18.10
#